data_4502687298f0adf3b3a129c72d815544
#
_entry.id   4502687298f0adf3b3a129c72d815544
#
_cell.length_a   1.000
_cell.length_b   1.000
_cell.length_c   1.000
_cell.angle_alpha   90.00
_cell.angle_beta   90.00
_cell.angle_gamma   90.00
#
_symmetry.space_group_name_H-M   'P 1'
#
loop_
_entity.id
_entity.type
_entity.pdbx_description
1 polymer ?
#
loop_
_entity_poly.entity_id
_entity_poly.type
_entity_poly.pdbx_seq_one_letter_code
_entity_poly.pdbx_strand_id
1 'polypeptide(L)'
;MHNVEDDMKNIVCIKWGTKYSAEYVNRLYGMVQRQLSLPHRFVCLTEDSTGIDSVIETLPLIRTDLKHSYTKLQLFLNPLHDIQGQILFLDLDTVILNSIDDLFLHKPEAKFIGLHEWFDDFLGSSTFRFEAGQFPFILEEWDKSVKNRFTEEHIFDAATKETNLQYHDLNSFPPEVYRGDQEWITKALRDRGEPIEWYPDGWLLSYKWHVETGKPFMDSKSITFHGLPKPHEVTDIDWVQENWR
;
A
#
# COMPACT_ATOMS: atom_id res chain seq x y z
N MET A 1 30.48 9.46 8.55
CA MET A 1 29.88 10.17 7.39
C MET A 1 28.64 9.39 7.06
N HIS A 2 27.45 9.90 7.39
CA HIS A 2 26.19 9.32 6.89
C HIS A 2 26.20 9.55 5.39
N ASN A 3 26.06 8.49 4.61
CA ASN A 3 25.92 8.58 3.16
C ASN A 3 24.59 9.29 2.87
N VAL A 4 24.60 10.31 2.03
CA VAL A 4 23.39 11.05 1.62
C VAL A 4 22.41 10.14 0.87
N GLU A 5 22.88 9.00 0.34
CA GLU A 5 22.08 7.98 -0.32
C GLU A 5 21.23 7.16 0.64
N ASP A 6 21.69 6.95 1.88
CA ASP A 6 20.95 6.20 2.92
C ASP A 6 19.74 6.99 3.51
N ASP A 7 19.62 8.27 3.17
CA ASP A 7 18.56 9.14 3.71
C ASP A 7 17.46 9.50 2.67
N MET A 8 17.52 8.87 1.48
CA MET A 8 16.54 9.09 0.42
C MET A 8 15.17 8.55 0.83
N LYS A 9 14.17 9.42 0.77
CA LYS A 9 12.78 9.09 1.04
C LYS A 9 12.04 8.90 -0.28
N ASN A 10 11.41 7.75 -0.44
CA ASN A 10 10.63 7.45 -1.63
C ASN A 10 9.17 7.22 -1.25
N ILE A 11 8.27 7.93 -1.92
CA ILE A 11 6.85 7.57 -1.95
C ILE A 11 6.66 6.67 -3.15
N VAL A 12 6.11 5.49 -2.92
CA VAL A 12 5.83 4.52 -3.99
C VAL A 12 4.36 4.17 -4.00
N CYS A 13 3.74 4.23 -5.16
CA CYS A 13 2.41 3.68 -5.41
C CYS A 13 2.44 2.72 -6.60
N ILE A 14 1.41 1.89 -6.72
CA ILE A 14 1.27 0.94 -7.82
C ILE A 14 -0.05 1.19 -8.54
N LYS A 15 0.02 1.45 -9.85
CA LYS A 15 -1.14 1.46 -10.75
C LYS A 15 -1.06 0.23 -11.64
N TRP A 16 -1.90 -0.76 -11.36
CA TRP A 16 -2.00 -1.99 -12.10
C TRP A 16 -3.39 -2.17 -12.70
N GLY A 17 -3.46 -2.63 -13.96
CA GLY A 17 -4.72 -2.87 -14.67
C GLY A 17 -5.53 -1.58 -14.85
N THR A 18 -6.86 -1.74 -14.92
CA THR A 18 -7.79 -0.66 -15.23
C THR A 18 -8.66 -0.22 -14.06
N LYS A 19 -8.46 -0.81 -12.86
CA LYS A 19 -9.27 -0.49 -11.67
C LYS A 19 -9.16 0.98 -11.28
N TYR A 20 -7.97 1.55 -11.36
CA TYR A 20 -7.70 2.95 -11.08
C TYR A 20 -7.20 3.65 -12.34
N SER A 21 -7.77 4.81 -12.65
CA SER A 21 -7.31 5.66 -13.74
C SER A 21 -6.01 6.38 -13.34
N ALA A 22 -5.35 6.99 -14.32
CA ALA A 22 -4.18 7.86 -14.09
C ALA A 22 -4.49 9.01 -13.13
N GLU A 23 -5.73 9.48 -13.08
CA GLU A 23 -6.18 10.55 -12.18
C GLU A 23 -5.91 10.21 -10.71
N TYR A 24 -6.02 8.94 -10.30
CA TYR A 24 -5.70 8.52 -8.94
C TYR A 24 -4.23 8.75 -8.58
N VAL A 25 -3.33 8.47 -9.53
CA VAL A 25 -1.90 8.71 -9.36
C VAL A 25 -1.61 10.21 -9.28
N ASN A 26 -2.20 11.00 -10.19
CA ASN A 26 -2.03 12.46 -10.24
C ASN A 26 -2.53 13.12 -8.95
N ARG A 27 -3.68 12.69 -8.45
CA ARG A 27 -4.24 13.19 -7.19
C ARG A 27 -3.42 12.76 -5.97
N LEU A 28 -2.98 11.50 -5.91
CA LEU A 28 -2.10 11.05 -4.82
C LEU A 28 -0.81 11.87 -4.81
N TYR A 29 -0.19 12.10 -5.98
CA TYR A 29 0.97 12.98 -6.10
C TYR A 29 0.66 14.39 -5.58
N GLY A 30 -0.44 15.00 -6.02
CA GLY A 30 -0.84 16.33 -5.57
C GLY A 30 -1.03 16.41 -4.04
N MET A 31 -1.64 15.38 -3.44
CA MET A 31 -1.78 15.29 -1.98
C MET A 31 -0.42 15.18 -1.28
N VAL A 32 0.47 14.33 -1.79
CA VAL A 32 1.83 14.18 -1.23
C VAL A 32 2.58 15.51 -1.30
N GLN A 33 2.53 16.21 -2.44
CA GLN A 33 3.21 17.51 -2.59
C GLN A 33 2.71 18.59 -1.61
N ARG A 34 1.46 18.49 -1.17
CA ARG A 34 0.90 19.44 -0.18
C ARG A 34 1.19 19.05 1.26
N GLN A 35 1.36 17.75 1.55
CA GLN A 35 1.34 17.22 2.91
C GLN A 35 2.65 16.55 3.35
N LEU A 36 3.66 16.48 2.47
CA LEU A 36 5.00 16.00 2.79
C LEU A 36 6.02 17.12 2.57
N SER A 37 6.61 17.61 3.65
CA SER A 37 7.61 18.68 3.60
C SER A 37 9.04 18.17 3.42
N LEU A 38 9.28 16.89 3.70
CA LEU A 38 10.60 16.28 3.60
C LEU A 38 11.00 16.11 2.12
N PRO A 39 12.29 16.31 1.77
CA PRO A 39 12.78 15.97 0.44
C PRO A 39 12.48 14.52 0.09
N HIS A 40 11.86 14.28 -1.05
CA HIS A 40 11.42 12.94 -1.44
C HIS A 40 11.37 12.76 -2.95
N ARG A 41 11.39 11.51 -3.37
CA ARG A 41 11.11 11.04 -4.73
C ARG A 41 9.71 10.42 -4.72
N PHE A 42 8.90 10.70 -5.73
CA PHE A 42 7.59 10.06 -5.91
C PHE A 42 7.63 9.17 -7.14
N VAL A 43 7.35 7.90 -6.98
CA VAL A 43 7.42 6.88 -8.04
C VAL A 43 6.11 6.12 -8.15
N CYS A 44 5.57 6.03 -9.35
CA CYS A 44 4.47 5.15 -9.69
C CYS A 44 4.98 3.93 -10.47
N LEU A 45 4.84 2.74 -9.90
CA LEU A 45 5.07 1.50 -10.65
C LEU A 45 3.82 1.17 -11.47
N THR A 46 3.98 1.05 -12.79
CA THR A 46 2.84 0.81 -13.69
C THR A 46 3.26 0.17 -15.01
N GLU A 47 2.37 -0.61 -15.62
CA GLU A 47 2.49 -1.08 -16.99
C GLU A 47 1.96 -0.08 -18.02
N ASP A 48 1.20 0.94 -17.57
CA ASP A 48 0.60 1.96 -18.45
C ASP A 48 0.62 3.33 -17.79
N SER A 49 1.48 4.19 -18.28
CA SER A 49 1.66 5.58 -17.82
C SER A 49 0.75 6.58 -18.56
N THR A 50 -0.13 6.12 -19.45
CA THR A 50 -1.02 7.01 -20.21
C THR A 50 -1.88 7.84 -19.27
N GLY A 51 -1.82 9.18 -19.42
CA GLY A 51 -2.60 10.13 -18.61
C GLY A 51 -2.00 10.44 -17.24
N ILE A 52 -0.88 9.83 -16.85
CA ILE A 52 -0.12 10.24 -15.67
C ILE A 52 0.66 11.52 -16.02
N ASP A 53 0.63 12.50 -15.11
CA ASP A 53 1.30 13.77 -15.30
C ASP A 53 2.83 13.58 -15.48
N SER A 54 3.41 14.26 -16.45
CA SER A 54 4.81 14.09 -16.84
C SER A 54 5.83 14.45 -15.75
N VAL A 55 5.41 15.12 -14.69
CA VAL A 55 6.24 15.43 -13.52
C VAL A 55 6.39 14.21 -12.59
N ILE A 56 5.50 13.23 -12.72
CA ILE A 56 5.50 12.01 -11.91
C ILE A 56 6.41 10.98 -12.56
N GLU A 57 7.36 10.50 -11.80
CA GLU A 57 8.22 9.43 -12.26
C GLU A 57 7.45 8.12 -12.34
N THR A 58 7.50 7.48 -13.50
CA THR A 58 6.89 6.16 -13.73
C THR A 58 7.95 5.12 -14.04
N LEU A 59 7.90 3.99 -13.36
CA LEU A 59 8.75 2.84 -13.62
C LEU A 59 7.89 1.63 -13.98
N PRO A 60 8.35 0.73 -14.87
CA PRO A 60 7.57 -0.43 -15.26
C PRO A 60 7.40 -1.43 -14.11
N LEU A 61 6.29 -2.17 -14.11
CA LEU A 61 6.16 -3.34 -13.25
C LEU A 61 7.20 -4.39 -13.65
N ILE A 62 7.98 -4.87 -12.69
CA ILE A 62 8.96 -5.96 -12.91
C ILE A 62 8.25 -7.31 -12.92
N ARG A 63 7.30 -7.51 -11.98
CA ARG A 63 6.54 -8.74 -11.81
C ARG A 63 5.14 -8.57 -12.40
N THR A 64 5.04 -8.78 -13.71
CA THR A 64 3.77 -8.69 -14.46
C THR A 64 2.87 -9.93 -14.27
N ASP A 65 3.39 -10.97 -13.68
CA ASP A 65 2.69 -12.21 -13.30
C ASP A 65 1.87 -12.04 -12.01
N LEU A 66 2.25 -11.12 -11.12
CA LEU A 66 1.49 -10.80 -9.92
C LEU A 66 0.22 -10.01 -10.28
N LYS A 67 -0.90 -10.36 -9.65
CA LYS A 67 -2.22 -9.77 -9.94
C LYS A 67 -2.85 -9.21 -8.67
N HIS A 68 -3.78 -8.27 -8.85
CA HIS A 68 -4.54 -7.65 -7.77
C HIS A 68 -3.63 -7.07 -6.66
N SER A 69 -3.97 -7.27 -5.40
CA SER A 69 -3.20 -6.78 -4.27
C SER A 69 -1.79 -7.39 -4.19
N TYR A 70 -1.59 -8.59 -4.71
CA TYR A 70 -0.28 -9.25 -4.73
C TYR A 70 0.76 -8.53 -5.60
N THR A 71 0.36 -7.60 -6.47
CA THR A 71 1.31 -6.73 -7.19
C THR A 71 2.22 -5.97 -6.24
N LYS A 72 1.81 -5.74 -4.99
CA LYS A 72 2.63 -5.10 -3.95
C LYS A 72 3.85 -5.93 -3.55
N LEU A 73 3.82 -7.24 -3.73
CA LEU A 73 4.95 -8.10 -3.37
C LEU A 73 6.23 -7.77 -4.17
N GLN A 74 6.11 -7.17 -5.35
CA GLN A 74 7.27 -6.72 -6.11
C GLN A 74 8.06 -5.59 -5.43
N LEU A 75 7.46 -4.88 -4.45
CA LEU A 75 8.14 -3.86 -3.67
C LEU A 75 9.34 -4.43 -2.89
N PHE A 76 9.34 -5.73 -2.63
CA PHE A 76 10.39 -6.45 -1.91
C PHE A 76 11.47 -7.05 -2.82
N LEU A 77 11.48 -6.69 -4.10
CA LEU A 77 12.60 -7.02 -5.00
C LEU A 77 13.91 -6.35 -4.54
N ASN A 78 15.02 -7.05 -4.76
CA ASN A 78 16.33 -6.50 -4.55
C ASN A 78 17.24 -6.82 -5.77
N PRO A 79 17.51 -5.84 -6.65
CA PRO A 79 17.06 -4.45 -6.57
C PRO A 79 15.61 -4.26 -7.04
N LEU A 80 14.93 -3.21 -6.51
CA LEU A 80 13.69 -2.69 -7.06
C LEU A 80 14.06 -1.46 -7.91
N HIS A 81 14.31 -1.65 -9.20
CA HIS A 81 14.90 -0.63 -10.08
C HIS A 81 16.15 0.01 -9.45
N ASP A 82 16.23 1.33 -9.45
CA ASP A 82 17.25 2.14 -8.79
C ASP A 82 16.80 2.74 -7.46
N ILE A 83 15.69 2.28 -6.90
CA ILE A 83 15.14 2.80 -5.64
C ILE A 83 16.03 2.35 -4.49
N GLN A 84 16.52 3.33 -3.73
CA GLN A 84 17.36 3.15 -2.54
C GLN A 84 16.81 3.99 -1.39
N GLY A 85 17.14 3.61 -0.15
CA GLY A 85 16.66 4.26 1.05
C GLY A 85 15.24 3.85 1.44
N GLN A 86 14.57 4.70 2.21
CA GLN A 86 13.26 4.37 2.74
C GLN A 86 12.17 4.44 1.67
N ILE A 87 11.33 3.41 1.63
CA ILE A 87 10.10 3.36 0.83
C ILE A 87 8.91 3.54 1.77
N LEU A 88 8.08 4.55 1.54
CA LEU A 88 6.72 4.65 2.07
C LEU A 88 5.75 4.29 0.95
N PHE A 89 5.10 3.15 1.08
CA PHE A 89 4.06 2.73 0.15
C PHE A 89 2.72 3.36 0.52
N LEU A 90 2.00 3.84 -0.48
CA LEU A 90 0.63 4.37 -0.33
C LEU A 90 -0.28 3.76 -1.40
N ASP A 91 -1.43 3.22 -0.99
CA ASP A 91 -2.47 2.80 -1.92
C ASP A 91 -3.10 4.01 -2.63
N LEU A 92 -3.50 3.82 -3.88
CA LEU A 92 -4.06 4.87 -4.74
C LEU A 92 -5.40 5.43 -4.24
N ASP A 93 -6.15 4.64 -3.47
CA ASP A 93 -7.44 5.05 -2.90
C ASP A 93 -7.30 5.65 -1.49
N THR A 94 -6.14 6.20 -1.19
CA THR A 94 -5.86 6.95 0.04
C THR A 94 -6.09 8.44 -0.19
N VAL A 95 -6.79 9.09 0.73
CA VAL A 95 -6.95 10.56 0.81
C VAL A 95 -6.12 11.07 1.98
N ILE A 96 -5.14 11.92 1.70
CA ILE A 96 -4.25 12.50 2.71
C ILE A 96 -4.88 13.80 3.22
N LEU A 97 -5.09 13.90 4.54
CA LEU A 97 -5.74 15.05 5.18
C LEU A 97 -4.74 16.02 5.80
N ASN A 98 -3.72 15.49 6.46
CA ASN A 98 -2.74 16.27 7.22
C ASN A 98 -1.32 15.83 6.89
N SER A 99 -0.32 16.57 7.44
CA SER A 99 1.09 16.25 7.22
C SER A 99 1.41 14.77 7.45
N ILE A 100 2.09 14.17 6.48
CA ILE A 100 2.59 12.80 6.52
C ILE A 100 4.09 12.72 6.82
N ASP A 101 4.74 13.82 7.21
CA ASP A 101 6.16 13.82 7.61
C ASP A 101 6.43 12.77 8.69
N ASP A 102 5.53 12.64 9.66
CA ASP A 102 5.67 11.68 10.75
C ASP A 102 5.63 10.22 10.31
N LEU A 103 5.11 9.90 9.12
CA LEU A 103 5.19 8.53 8.60
C LEU A 103 6.64 8.12 8.32
N PHE A 104 7.54 9.10 8.13
CA PHE A 104 8.98 8.87 8.07
C PHE A 104 9.69 9.08 9.41
N LEU A 105 9.23 10.05 10.22
CA LEU A 105 9.92 10.49 11.43
C LEU A 105 9.57 9.65 12.67
N HIS A 106 8.43 8.98 12.68
CA HIS A 106 8.05 8.09 13.77
C HIS A 106 8.85 6.78 13.68
N LYS A 107 9.52 6.41 14.76
CA LYS A 107 10.39 5.22 14.83
C LYS A 107 11.30 5.12 13.60
N PRO A 108 12.19 6.09 13.36
CA PRO A 108 13.01 6.13 12.15
C PRO A 108 13.93 4.92 12.01
N GLU A 109 14.27 4.26 13.13
CA GLU A 109 15.07 3.03 13.22
C GLU A 109 14.28 1.76 12.89
N ALA A 110 12.94 1.83 12.79
CA ALA A 110 12.13 0.67 12.47
C ALA A 110 12.42 0.20 11.04
N LYS A 111 12.81 -1.07 10.92
CA LYS A 111 13.07 -1.70 9.62
C LYS A 111 11.79 -1.88 8.81
N PHE A 112 10.68 -2.19 9.49
CA PHE A 112 9.35 -2.29 8.92
C PHE A 112 8.34 -1.67 9.87
N ILE A 113 7.54 -0.73 9.39
CA ILE A 113 6.46 -0.10 10.13
C ILE A 113 5.25 0.11 9.23
N GLY A 114 4.05 -0.15 9.73
CA GLY A 114 2.85 -0.01 8.93
C GLY A 114 1.59 0.27 9.75
N LEU A 115 0.47 0.33 9.04
CA LEU A 115 -0.85 0.36 9.64
C LEU A 115 -1.11 -0.99 10.33
N HIS A 116 -1.47 -0.98 11.62
CA HIS A 116 -2.07 -2.15 12.25
C HIS A 116 -3.51 -2.29 11.74
N GLU A 117 -3.87 -3.44 11.18
CA GLU A 117 -5.24 -3.66 10.69
C GLU A 117 -6.25 -3.43 11.82
N TRP A 118 -7.39 -2.86 11.48
CA TRP A 118 -8.33 -2.36 12.49
C TRP A 118 -9.08 -3.44 13.26
N PHE A 119 -9.12 -4.67 12.75
CA PHE A 119 -9.90 -5.77 13.33
C PHE A 119 -9.12 -7.06 13.52
N ASP A 120 -7.97 -7.18 12.89
CA ASP A 120 -7.15 -8.38 12.88
C ASP A 120 -5.70 -8.05 13.21
N ASP A 121 -4.95 -9.01 13.76
CA ASP A 121 -3.56 -8.83 14.13
C ASP A 121 -2.63 -9.06 12.92
N PHE A 122 -2.73 -8.20 11.92
CA PHE A 122 -1.83 -8.18 10.77
C PHE A 122 -1.66 -6.78 10.18
N LEU A 123 -0.78 -6.67 9.18
CA LEU A 123 -0.52 -5.42 8.47
C LEU A 123 -1.74 -4.98 7.67
N GLY A 124 -2.18 -3.73 7.85
CA GLY A 124 -3.02 -3.03 6.87
C GLY A 124 -2.13 -2.50 5.74
N SER A 125 -2.09 -3.20 4.61
CA SER A 125 -1.12 -2.96 3.53
C SER A 125 -1.40 -1.72 2.67
N SER A 126 -2.32 -0.85 3.10
CA SER A 126 -2.57 0.43 2.40
C SER A 126 -1.47 1.46 2.64
N THR A 127 -0.76 1.36 3.77
CA THR A 127 0.32 2.28 4.13
C THR A 127 1.36 1.56 5.00
N PHE A 128 2.57 1.44 4.51
CA PHE A 128 3.71 0.89 5.26
C PHE A 128 5.03 1.45 4.76
N ARG A 129 6.03 1.45 5.64
CA ARG A 129 7.39 1.91 5.34
C ARG A 129 8.41 0.84 5.67
N PHE A 130 9.42 0.72 4.81
CA PHE A 130 10.56 -0.19 4.98
C PHE A 130 11.76 0.32 4.19
N GLU A 131 12.93 -0.29 4.38
CA GLU A 131 14.16 0.03 3.63
C GLU A 131 14.21 -0.79 2.34
N ALA A 132 14.51 -0.14 1.21
CA ALA A 132 14.60 -0.79 -0.09
C ALA A 132 15.58 -1.97 -0.07
N GLY A 133 15.14 -3.10 -0.62
CA GLY A 133 15.95 -4.32 -0.72
C GLY A 133 16.13 -5.11 0.58
N GLN A 134 15.52 -4.70 1.69
CA GLN A 134 15.73 -5.33 3.00
C GLN A 134 15.01 -6.67 3.19
N PHE A 135 13.86 -6.88 2.53
CA PHE A 135 13.01 -8.06 2.77
C PHE A 135 12.73 -8.89 1.51
N PRO A 136 13.75 -9.26 0.69
CA PRO A 136 13.52 -9.98 -0.57
C PRO A 136 12.86 -11.34 -0.37
N PHE A 137 13.04 -11.95 0.81
CA PHE A 137 12.44 -13.24 1.15
C PHE A 137 10.91 -13.22 1.11
N ILE A 138 10.25 -12.07 1.28
CA ILE A 138 8.78 -11.97 1.21
C ILE A 138 8.29 -12.42 -0.17
N LEU A 139 8.93 -11.96 -1.24
CA LEU A 139 8.59 -12.37 -2.60
C LEU A 139 9.16 -13.75 -2.94
N GLU A 140 10.38 -14.07 -2.51
CA GLU A 140 11.00 -15.38 -2.75
C GLU A 140 10.20 -16.54 -2.15
N GLU A 141 9.66 -16.34 -0.96
CA GLU A 141 8.83 -17.36 -0.30
C GLU A 141 7.45 -17.45 -0.92
N TRP A 142 6.90 -16.32 -1.39
CA TRP A 142 5.69 -16.32 -2.22
C TRP A 142 5.88 -17.20 -3.46
N ASP A 143 6.94 -16.98 -4.21
CA ASP A 143 7.24 -17.73 -5.42
C ASP A 143 7.37 -19.24 -5.15
N LYS A 144 8.01 -19.62 -4.05
CA LYS A 144 8.10 -21.01 -3.61
C LYS A 144 6.74 -21.59 -3.22
N SER A 145 5.91 -20.81 -2.53
CA SER A 145 4.59 -21.24 -2.07
C SER A 145 3.63 -21.46 -3.24
N VAL A 146 3.62 -20.55 -4.21
CA VAL A 146 2.77 -20.63 -5.41
C VAL A 146 3.16 -21.84 -6.27
N LYS A 147 4.45 -22.07 -6.49
CA LYS A 147 4.94 -23.24 -7.24
C LYS A 147 4.52 -24.59 -6.61
N ASN A 148 4.36 -24.60 -5.29
CA ASN A 148 4.07 -25.83 -4.56
C ASN A 148 2.58 -26.10 -4.34
N ARG A 149 1.69 -25.10 -4.48
CA ARG A 149 0.31 -25.19 -3.99
C ARG A 149 -0.79 -24.91 -5.00
N PHE A 150 -0.54 -24.14 -6.07
CA PHE A 150 -1.63 -23.68 -6.93
C PHE A 150 -1.31 -23.82 -8.42
N THR A 151 -2.30 -24.30 -9.16
CA THR A 151 -2.43 -24.01 -10.58
C THR A 151 -2.88 -22.54 -10.70
N GLU A 152 -2.51 -21.86 -11.79
CA GLU A 152 -2.91 -20.46 -12.06
C GLU A 152 -4.43 -20.23 -11.92
N GLU A 153 -5.21 -21.27 -12.20
CA GLU A 153 -6.68 -21.28 -12.09
C GLU A 153 -7.20 -21.08 -10.66
N HIS A 154 -6.56 -21.66 -9.66
CA HIS A 154 -6.95 -21.50 -8.25
C HIS A 154 -6.61 -20.10 -7.69
N ILE A 155 -5.50 -19.52 -8.12
CA ILE A 155 -5.13 -18.15 -7.73
C ILE A 155 -6.10 -17.14 -8.35
N PHE A 156 -6.49 -17.36 -9.60
CA PHE A 156 -7.44 -16.51 -10.30
C PHE A 156 -8.83 -16.57 -9.66
N ASP A 157 -9.29 -17.76 -9.28
CA ASP A 157 -10.58 -17.95 -8.63
C ASP A 157 -10.64 -17.32 -7.22
N ALA A 158 -9.57 -17.41 -6.45
CA ALA A 158 -9.48 -16.73 -5.15
C ALA A 158 -9.50 -15.22 -5.32
N ALA A 159 -8.75 -14.68 -6.26
CA ALA A 159 -8.67 -13.25 -6.53
C ALA A 159 -9.96 -12.67 -7.14
N THR A 160 -10.69 -13.43 -7.98
CA THR A 160 -11.98 -13.01 -8.54
C THR A 160 -13.12 -13.10 -7.53
N LYS A 161 -13.03 -13.97 -6.55
CA LYS A 161 -13.98 -14.02 -5.43
C LYS A 161 -13.86 -12.84 -4.47
N GLU A 162 -12.67 -12.24 -4.33
CA GLU A 162 -12.48 -11.02 -3.53
C GLU A 162 -13.31 -9.83 -4.04
N THR A 163 -13.61 -9.75 -5.33
CA THR A 163 -14.46 -8.67 -5.88
C THR A 163 -15.95 -8.82 -5.53
N ASN A 164 -16.38 -9.99 -5.10
CA ASN A 164 -17.80 -10.29 -4.81
C ASN A 164 -18.07 -10.81 -3.38
N LEU A 165 -17.05 -11.10 -2.58
CA LEU A 165 -17.24 -11.55 -1.21
C LEU A 165 -17.44 -10.35 -0.29
N GLN A 166 -18.66 -10.20 0.19
CA GLN A 166 -18.90 -9.49 1.45
C GLN A 166 -18.04 -10.18 2.53
N TYR A 167 -17.31 -9.40 3.29
CA TYR A 167 -16.36 -9.80 4.36
C TYR A 167 -16.91 -10.77 5.44
N HIS A 168 -18.08 -11.39 5.21
CA HIS A 168 -18.79 -12.20 6.20
C HIS A 168 -18.58 -13.71 6.10
N ASP A 169 -17.83 -14.19 5.10
CA ASP A 169 -17.60 -15.64 4.95
C ASP A 169 -16.11 -16.02 5.01
N LEU A 170 -15.47 -15.55 6.07
CA LEU A 170 -14.06 -15.85 6.37
C LEU A 170 -13.80 -17.34 6.65
N ASN A 171 -14.85 -18.12 6.89
CA ASN A 171 -14.77 -19.55 7.20
C ASN A 171 -14.82 -20.45 5.96
N SER A 172 -15.04 -19.89 4.77
CA SER A 172 -15.16 -20.68 3.53
C SER A 172 -13.85 -20.84 2.77
N PHE A 173 -12.78 -20.13 3.17
CA PHE A 173 -11.45 -20.34 2.56
C PHE A 173 -10.73 -21.51 3.24
N PRO A 174 -10.06 -22.37 2.48
CA PRO A 174 -9.12 -23.31 3.08
C PRO A 174 -8.11 -22.53 3.94
N PRO A 175 -7.73 -23.05 5.11
CA PRO A 175 -6.82 -22.36 6.02
C PRO A 175 -5.43 -22.03 5.44
N GLU A 176 -5.21 -22.38 4.19
CA GLU A 176 -3.96 -22.20 3.44
C GLU A 176 -4.03 -21.11 2.37
N VAL A 177 -5.17 -20.41 2.20
CA VAL A 177 -5.34 -19.35 1.20
C VAL A 177 -5.30 -18.00 1.90
N TYR A 178 -4.28 -17.21 1.60
CA TYR A 178 -4.17 -15.83 2.07
C TYR A 178 -5.19 -14.95 1.34
N ARG A 179 -5.96 -14.17 2.09
CA ARG A 179 -6.98 -13.26 1.56
C ARG A 179 -6.40 -12.04 0.84
N GLY A 180 -5.09 -11.83 0.94
CA GLY A 180 -4.42 -10.72 0.28
C GLY A 180 -2.93 -10.65 0.63
N ASP A 181 -2.28 -9.66 0.06
CA ASP A 181 -0.87 -9.34 0.28
C ASP A 181 -0.56 -9.05 1.75
N GLN A 182 -1.48 -8.41 2.47
CA GLN A 182 -1.32 -8.00 3.87
C GLN A 182 -1.10 -9.20 4.82
N GLU A 183 -1.87 -10.26 4.66
CA GLU A 183 -1.69 -11.49 5.46
C GLU A 183 -0.39 -12.18 5.10
N TRP A 184 -0.06 -12.24 3.81
CA TRP A 184 1.19 -12.84 3.36
C TRP A 184 2.43 -12.09 3.88
N ILE A 185 2.47 -10.77 3.72
CA ILE A 185 3.58 -9.95 4.20
C ILE A 185 3.76 -10.13 5.70
N THR A 186 2.66 -10.07 6.47
CA THR A 186 2.68 -10.26 7.92
C THR A 186 3.26 -11.62 8.30
N LYS A 187 2.76 -12.68 7.64
CA LYS A 187 3.24 -14.06 7.89
C LYS A 187 4.73 -14.18 7.57
N ALA A 188 5.18 -13.72 6.41
CA ALA A 188 6.56 -13.85 5.98
C ALA A 188 7.52 -13.13 6.94
N LEU A 189 7.16 -11.93 7.41
CA LEU A 189 7.94 -11.21 8.42
C LEU A 189 7.99 -11.97 9.75
N ARG A 190 6.84 -12.43 10.25
CA ARG A 190 6.74 -13.17 11.52
C ARG A 190 7.50 -14.49 11.50
N ASP A 191 7.41 -15.25 10.41
CA ASP A 191 8.11 -16.53 10.25
C ASP A 191 9.65 -16.35 10.29
N ARG A 192 10.14 -15.18 9.90
CA ARG A 192 11.56 -14.80 9.97
C ARG A 192 11.97 -14.12 11.27
N GLY A 193 11.00 -13.87 12.17
CA GLY A 193 11.25 -13.15 13.42
C GLY A 193 11.56 -11.67 13.21
N GLU A 194 11.21 -11.11 12.05
CA GLU A 194 11.34 -9.68 11.78
C GLU A 194 10.23 -8.92 12.49
N PRO A 195 10.54 -7.90 13.31
CA PRO A 195 9.54 -7.13 14.01
C PRO A 195 8.74 -6.25 13.04
N ILE A 196 7.44 -6.20 13.25
CA ILE A 196 6.57 -5.22 12.59
C ILE A 196 6.23 -4.16 13.62
N GLU A 197 6.65 -2.93 13.38
CA GLU A 197 6.27 -1.77 14.17
C GLU A 197 4.97 -1.18 13.62
N TRP A 198 4.20 -0.53 14.49
CA TRP A 198 2.92 0.04 14.12
C TRP A 198 2.91 1.56 14.23
N TYR A 199 2.27 2.22 13.27
CA TYR A 199 1.91 3.61 13.40
C TYR A 199 0.90 3.81 14.53
N PRO A 200 0.90 4.95 15.21
CA PRO A 200 -0.06 5.26 16.26
C PRO A 200 -1.50 5.15 15.78
N ASP A 201 -2.38 4.64 16.64
CA ASP A 201 -3.81 4.59 16.40
C ASP A 201 -4.36 5.98 16.04
N GLY A 202 -5.30 6.03 15.12
CA GLY A 202 -5.91 7.28 14.67
C GLY A 202 -5.15 8.03 13.56
N TRP A 203 -3.91 7.66 13.24
CA TRP A 203 -3.18 8.29 12.14
C TRP A 203 -3.69 7.84 10.76
N LEU A 204 -3.95 6.56 10.61
CA LEU A 204 -4.34 5.92 9.36
C LEU A 204 -5.69 5.27 9.56
N LEU A 205 -6.72 5.78 8.91
CA LEU A 205 -8.09 5.36 9.16
C LEU A 205 -8.75 4.82 7.88
N SER A 206 -9.84 4.11 8.06
CA SER A 206 -10.71 3.62 7.01
C SER A 206 -11.90 4.54 6.83
N TYR A 207 -12.26 4.88 5.60
CA TYR A 207 -13.49 5.55 5.30
C TYR A 207 -14.69 4.77 5.86
N LYS A 208 -14.79 3.50 5.48
CA LYS A 208 -15.89 2.61 5.84
C LYS A 208 -16.05 2.37 7.35
N TRP A 209 -14.91 2.15 8.04
CA TRP A 209 -14.96 1.73 9.44
C TRP A 209 -14.86 2.86 10.44
N HIS A 210 -14.47 4.05 10.01
CA HIS A 210 -14.32 5.19 10.89
C HIS A 210 -15.20 6.34 10.46
N VAL A 211 -15.08 6.84 9.23
CA VAL A 211 -15.81 8.02 8.78
C VAL A 211 -17.31 7.74 8.66
N GLU A 212 -17.72 6.69 7.96
CA GLU A 212 -19.14 6.33 7.81
C GLU A 212 -19.81 5.96 9.14
N THR A 213 -19.04 5.49 10.13
CA THR A 213 -19.56 5.18 11.47
C THR A 213 -19.56 6.38 12.41
N GLY A 214 -19.19 7.57 11.93
CA GLY A 214 -19.24 8.83 12.68
C GLY A 214 -18.11 9.00 13.70
N LYS A 215 -17.02 8.24 13.59
CA LYS A 215 -15.84 8.45 14.44
C LYS A 215 -15.08 9.71 14.01
N PRO A 216 -14.47 10.45 14.95
CA PRO A 216 -13.60 11.59 14.62
C PRO A 216 -12.44 11.15 13.71
N PHE A 217 -12.17 11.93 12.66
CA PHE A 217 -11.14 11.56 11.67
C PHE A 217 -10.31 12.75 11.17
N MET A 218 -10.72 13.99 11.41
CA MET A 218 -10.07 15.17 10.82
C MET A 218 -8.61 15.36 11.27
N ASP A 219 -8.24 14.82 12.42
CA ASP A 219 -6.86 14.85 12.93
C ASP A 219 -6.01 13.69 12.40
N SER A 220 -6.60 12.75 11.65
CA SER A 220 -5.84 11.66 11.05
C SER A 220 -4.95 12.17 9.92
N LYS A 221 -3.90 11.41 9.59
CA LYS A 221 -3.00 11.73 8.47
C LYS A 221 -3.63 11.36 7.14
N SER A 222 -4.29 10.20 7.08
CA SER A 222 -4.97 9.77 5.86
C SER A 222 -6.16 8.86 6.12
N ILE A 223 -7.05 8.80 5.13
CA ILE A 223 -8.21 7.94 5.06
C ILE A 223 -8.08 7.02 3.83
N THR A 224 -8.13 5.71 4.05
CA THR A 224 -8.13 4.71 2.96
C THR A 224 -9.55 4.31 2.61
N PHE A 225 -9.87 4.33 1.31
CA PHE A 225 -11.16 3.95 0.73
C PHE A 225 -11.15 2.50 0.23
N HIS A 226 -10.89 1.55 1.14
CA HIS A 226 -10.96 0.13 0.77
C HIS A 226 -12.40 -0.30 0.47
N GLY A 227 -12.61 -1.10 -0.57
CA GLY A 227 -13.95 -1.46 -1.05
C GLY A 227 -14.66 -0.30 -1.75
N LEU A 228 -15.95 -0.15 -1.53
CA LEU A 228 -16.78 0.96 -2.01
C LEU A 228 -17.32 1.76 -0.83
N PRO A 229 -17.58 3.09 -0.99
CA PRO A 229 -17.30 3.88 -2.18
C PRO A 229 -15.82 4.15 -2.38
N LYS A 230 -15.44 4.62 -3.57
CA LYS A 230 -14.12 5.18 -3.85
C LYS A 230 -14.15 6.71 -3.74
N PRO A 231 -12.99 7.40 -3.58
CA PRO A 231 -12.97 8.86 -3.45
C PRO A 231 -13.72 9.59 -4.58
N HIS A 232 -13.63 9.12 -5.82
CA HIS A 232 -14.32 9.74 -6.97
C HIS A 232 -15.85 9.59 -6.93
N GLU A 233 -16.38 8.68 -6.14
CA GLU A 233 -17.82 8.44 -6.00
C GLU A 233 -18.46 9.31 -4.90
N VAL A 234 -17.66 10.01 -4.11
CA VAL A 234 -18.07 10.84 -2.97
C VAL A 234 -17.48 12.24 -3.01
N THR A 235 -17.28 12.78 -4.20
CA THR A 235 -16.72 14.13 -4.41
C THR A 235 -17.65 15.27 -4.02
N ASP A 236 -18.89 14.98 -3.65
CA ASP A 236 -19.85 15.89 -3.04
C ASP A 236 -19.61 16.11 -1.53
N ILE A 237 -18.73 15.32 -0.91
CA ILE A 237 -18.33 15.47 0.47
C ILE A 237 -17.20 16.51 0.55
N ASP A 238 -17.42 17.63 1.25
CA ASP A 238 -16.53 18.79 1.31
C ASP A 238 -15.07 18.41 1.57
N TRP A 239 -14.78 17.63 2.62
CA TRP A 239 -13.40 17.29 2.96
C TRP A 239 -12.73 16.38 1.90
N VAL A 240 -13.50 15.55 1.17
CA VAL A 240 -12.97 14.77 0.04
C VAL A 240 -12.62 15.70 -1.11
N GLN A 241 -13.53 16.61 -1.46
CA GLN A 241 -13.33 17.60 -2.52
C GLN A 241 -12.09 18.48 -2.24
N GLU A 242 -11.91 18.90 -0.99
CA GLU A 242 -10.82 19.78 -0.57
C GLU A 242 -9.46 19.06 -0.59
N ASN A 243 -9.41 17.80 -0.26
CA ASN A 243 -8.15 17.08 -0.06
C ASN A 243 -7.78 16.18 -1.24
N TRP A 244 -8.74 15.49 -1.86
CA TRP A 244 -8.50 14.56 -2.97
C TRP A 244 -8.32 15.29 -4.30
N ARG A 245 -7.22 16.02 -4.46
CA ARG A 245 -6.90 16.86 -5.64
C ARG A 245 -5.41 17.03 -5.85
#